data_4ee8c0c8df780f6adba5e1462e5bd4f9
#
_entry.id   4ee8c0c8df780f6adba5e1462e5bd4f9
#
_cell.length_a   1.000
_cell.length_b   1.000
_cell.length_c   1.000
_cell.angle_alpha   90.00
_cell.angle_beta   90.00
_cell.angle_gamma   90.00
#
_symmetry.space_group_name_H-M   'P 1'
#
loop_
_entity.id
_entity.type
_entity.pdbx_description
1 polymer ?
#
loop_
_entity_poly.entity_id
_entity_poly.type
_entity_poly.pdbx_seq_one_letter_code
_entity_poly.pdbx_strand_id
1 'polypeptide(L)'
;MRALACPASLKGVLAAPLAAAALAEGLRAGGAEARELPVADGGEGTAEVLRLALGGEWREADVHDAFAQPRSARWLLLPDGTAVVESAAAVPLDPERLDPLAASSRGFGELVAAALAAGPEALLLCLGGTATMDAGAGLLDVVGELSVPARVACDVTATLAEAPSIFGPQKGAGPAEVAELERRFAELEELDSVRHTPRGGAAGGLGAALALLGAELLPGAALVLDAARFDPSGYDLVVTGEGRVDATTALGKAPGEVARRSAGTCCVVFGGVVDVAFPGVETVALSGDPAHAREDLVALGRALAVNR
;
A
#
# COMPACT_ATOMS: atom_id res chain seq x y z
N MET A 1 6.00 -19.29 -24.20
CA MET A 1 5.09 -18.95 -23.10
C MET A 1 5.35 -17.50 -22.70
N ARG A 2 4.29 -16.68 -22.60
CA ARG A 2 4.36 -15.29 -22.12
C ARG A 2 3.93 -15.27 -20.65
N ALA A 3 4.76 -14.73 -19.78
CA ALA A 3 4.52 -14.72 -18.34
C ALA A 3 4.52 -13.28 -17.78
N LEU A 4 3.68 -13.02 -16.78
CA LEU A 4 3.59 -11.75 -16.06
C LEU A 4 4.01 -11.98 -14.60
N ALA A 5 5.09 -11.32 -14.17
CA ALA A 5 5.60 -11.37 -12.81
C ALA A 5 5.02 -10.19 -12.00
N CYS A 6 4.04 -10.47 -11.12
CA CYS A 6 3.27 -9.48 -10.37
C CYS A 6 3.37 -9.65 -8.84
N PRO A 7 4.55 -9.80 -8.24
CA PRO A 7 4.64 -9.93 -6.78
C PRO A 7 4.35 -8.60 -6.08
N ALA A 8 3.78 -8.68 -4.89
CA ALA A 8 3.86 -7.62 -3.89
C ALA A 8 5.20 -7.68 -3.15
N SER A 9 5.44 -6.77 -2.23
CA SER A 9 6.62 -6.80 -1.37
C SER A 9 6.61 -8.01 -0.44
N LEU A 10 7.78 -8.65 -0.26
CA LEU A 10 8.01 -9.55 0.86
C LEU A 10 8.42 -8.65 2.04
N LYS A 11 7.44 -8.21 2.82
CA LYS A 11 7.57 -7.14 3.81
C LYS A 11 8.75 -7.36 4.75
N GLY A 12 9.63 -6.36 4.84
CA GLY A 12 10.86 -6.42 5.65
C GLY A 12 11.99 -7.26 5.02
N VAL A 13 11.79 -7.87 3.84
CA VAL A 13 12.75 -8.78 3.19
C VAL A 13 13.12 -8.28 1.80
N LEU A 14 12.14 -8.09 0.91
CA LEU A 14 12.40 -7.72 -0.48
C LEU A 14 11.29 -6.81 -1.01
N ALA A 15 11.66 -5.65 -1.54
CA ALA A 15 10.72 -4.72 -2.16
C ALA A 15 10.07 -5.33 -3.42
N ALA A 16 8.83 -4.95 -3.72
CA ALA A 16 8.07 -5.51 -4.85
C ALA A 16 8.81 -5.42 -6.20
N PRO A 17 9.51 -4.33 -6.55
CA PRO A 17 10.31 -4.27 -7.77
C PRO A 17 11.43 -5.31 -7.84
N LEU A 18 12.14 -5.52 -6.74
CA LEU A 18 13.22 -6.51 -6.67
C LEU A 18 12.69 -7.94 -6.72
N ALA A 19 11.54 -8.18 -6.09
CA ALA A 19 10.85 -9.46 -6.17
C ALA A 19 10.38 -9.77 -7.61
N ALA A 20 9.84 -8.77 -8.32
CA ALA A 20 9.42 -8.91 -9.71
C ALA A 20 10.61 -9.21 -10.64
N ALA A 21 11.72 -8.50 -10.46
CA ALA A 21 12.93 -8.73 -11.22
C ALA A 21 13.50 -10.14 -11.01
N ALA A 22 13.59 -10.61 -9.76
CA ALA A 22 14.07 -11.95 -9.43
C ALA A 22 13.16 -13.05 -10.02
N LEU A 23 11.85 -12.90 -9.89
CA LEU A 23 10.88 -13.84 -10.45
C LEU A 23 10.97 -13.88 -11.99
N ALA A 24 11.05 -12.71 -12.65
CA ALA A 24 11.17 -12.60 -14.09
C ALA A 24 12.51 -13.14 -14.62
N GLU A 25 13.61 -12.97 -13.87
CA GLU A 25 14.90 -13.59 -14.19
C GLU A 25 14.76 -15.12 -14.27
N GLY A 26 14.11 -15.74 -13.26
CA GLY A 26 13.84 -17.16 -13.25
C GLY A 26 12.96 -17.62 -14.40
N LEU A 27 11.86 -16.92 -14.68
CA LEU A 27 10.96 -17.21 -15.79
C LEU A 27 11.69 -17.17 -17.14
N ARG A 28 12.54 -16.17 -17.35
CA ARG A 28 13.37 -16.03 -18.58
C ARG A 28 14.39 -17.15 -18.68
N ALA A 29 15.04 -17.50 -17.56
CA ALA A 29 15.99 -18.62 -17.51
C ALA A 29 15.34 -19.98 -17.82
N GLY A 30 14.04 -20.12 -17.56
CA GLY A 30 13.23 -21.28 -17.94
C GLY A 30 12.67 -21.24 -19.35
N GLY A 31 12.96 -20.18 -20.15
CA GLY A 31 12.54 -20.06 -21.55
C GLY A 31 11.26 -19.27 -21.78
N ALA A 32 10.69 -18.61 -20.77
CA ALA A 32 9.53 -17.76 -20.94
C ALA A 32 9.91 -16.34 -21.38
N GLU A 33 9.02 -15.67 -22.12
CA GLU A 33 9.01 -14.22 -22.28
C GLU A 33 8.32 -13.60 -21.05
N ALA A 34 9.09 -13.00 -20.15
CA ALA A 34 8.57 -12.48 -18.90
C ALA A 34 8.57 -10.95 -18.85
N ARG A 35 7.41 -10.38 -18.47
CA ARG A 35 7.25 -8.96 -18.12
C ARG A 35 7.15 -8.80 -16.61
N GLU A 36 7.78 -7.77 -16.10
CA GLU A 36 7.70 -7.35 -14.72
C GLU A 36 6.57 -6.33 -14.53
N LEU A 37 5.70 -6.56 -13.58
CA LEU A 37 4.67 -5.63 -13.14
C LEU A 37 4.47 -5.81 -11.62
N PRO A 38 5.41 -5.32 -10.79
CA PRO A 38 5.22 -5.40 -9.34
C PRO A 38 3.91 -4.75 -8.94
N VAL A 39 3.32 -5.20 -7.83
CA VAL A 39 2.03 -4.71 -7.35
C VAL A 39 2.12 -4.23 -5.91
N ALA A 40 1.16 -3.37 -5.52
CA ALA A 40 1.03 -2.84 -4.17
C ALA A 40 -0.46 -2.71 -3.80
N ASP A 41 -0.74 -2.54 -2.53
CA ASP A 41 -2.08 -2.45 -1.95
C ASP A 41 -2.48 -1.03 -1.51
N GLY A 42 -1.71 -0.01 -1.92
CA GLY A 42 -1.94 1.38 -1.53
C GLY A 42 -1.18 1.81 -0.28
N GLY A 43 -0.28 0.97 0.23
CA GLY A 43 0.65 1.32 1.30
C GLY A 43 2.01 1.81 0.77
N GLU A 44 3.04 1.68 1.60
CA GLU A 44 4.42 2.02 1.29
C GLU A 44 4.92 1.26 0.05
N GLY A 45 5.59 1.97 -0.87
CA GLY A 45 6.14 1.43 -2.12
C GLY A 45 5.17 1.47 -3.30
N THR A 46 3.94 1.94 -3.12
CA THR A 46 2.95 2.09 -4.21
C THR A 46 3.43 3.06 -5.28
N ALA A 47 4.00 4.20 -4.89
CA ALA A 47 4.52 5.19 -5.84
C ALA A 47 5.64 4.62 -6.71
N GLU A 48 6.55 3.82 -6.15
CA GLU A 48 7.61 3.16 -6.93
C GLU A 48 7.04 2.12 -7.91
N VAL A 49 6.04 1.35 -7.48
CA VAL A 49 5.33 0.40 -8.36
C VAL A 49 4.68 1.12 -9.54
N LEU A 50 3.98 2.22 -9.28
CA LEU A 50 3.34 3.01 -10.33
C LEU A 50 4.36 3.69 -11.24
N ARG A 51 5.48 4.18 -10.70
CA ARG A 51 6.56 4.76 -11.49
C ARG A 51 7.18 3.75 -12.47
N LEU A 52 7.36 2.50 -12.04
CA LEU A 52 7.86 1.44 -12.92
C LEU A 52 6.86 1.06 -14.01
N ALA A 53 5.57 1.08 -13.71
CA ALA A 53 4.53 0.73 -14.65
C ALA A 53 4.25 1.84 -15.69
N LEU A 54 4.29 3.11 -15.26
CA LEU A 54 3.78 4.26 -16.01
C LEU A 54 4.82 5.34 -16.31
N GLY A 55 5.98 5.29 -15.65
CA GLY A 55 6.95 6.38 -15.63
C GLY A 55 6.54 7.47 -14.62
N GLY A 56 7.07 8.67 -14.80
CA GLY A 56 6.81 9.81 -13.94
C GLY A 56 8.07 10.34 -13.26
N GLU A 57 7.92 11.46 -12.58
CA GLU A 57 9.02 12.21 -11.97
C GLU A 57 8.86 12.28 -10.46
N TRP A 58 9.92 11.94 -9.73
CA TRP A 58 9.99 12.21 -8.30
C TRP A 58 10.08 13.69 -8.02
N ARG A 59 9.31 14.14 -7.06
CA ARG A 59 9.35 15.48 -6.47
C ARG A 59 9.64 15.33 -4.99
N GLU A 60 10.28 16.33 -4.40
CA GLU A 60 10.66 16.34 -2.99
C GLU A 60 10.11 17.59 -2.31
N ALA A 61 9.82 17.48 -1.02
CA ALA A 61 9.43 18.58 -0.16
C ALA A 61 10.04 18.39 1.23
N ASP A 62 10.39 19.52 1.86
CA ASP A 62 10.76 19.55 3.26
C ASP A 62 9.48 19.57 4.10
N VAL A 63 9.33 18.59 4.96
CA VAL A 63 8.17 18.35 5.81
C VAL A 63 8.63 18.00 7.23
N HIS A 64 7.71 17.73 8.12
CA HIS A 64 8.02 17.17 9.43
C HIS A 64 7.67 15.68 9.51
N ASP A 65 8.39 14.92 10.33
CA ASP A 65 7.99 13.56 10.70
C ASP A 65 6.79 13.58 11.68
N ALA A 66 6.34 12.41 12.10
CA ALA A 66 5.22 12.29 13.05
C ALA A 66 5.48 12.96 14.41
N PHE A 67 6.72 13.30 14.73
CA PHE A 67 7.16 13.89 15.99
C PHE A 67 7.81 15.28 15.80
N ALA A 68 7.41 15.98 14.74
CA ALA A 68 7.83 17.35 14.42
C ALA A 68 9.34 17.51 14.18
N GLN A 69 10.05 16.45 13.75
CA GLN A 69 11.44 16.58 13.30
C GLN A 69 11.46 16.88 11.79
N PRO A 70 12.35 17.77 11.32
CA PRO A 70 12.52 18.04 9.90
C PRO A 70 12.85 16.77 9.12
N ARG A 71 12.21 16.61 7.95
CA ARG A 71 12.37 15.45 7.07
C ARG A 71 12.20 15.89 5.61
N SER A 72 13.04 15.39 4.71
CA SER A 72 12.75 15.43 3.28
C SER A 72 11.88 14.22 2.93
N ALA A 73 10.77 14.48 2.24
CA ALA A 73 9.85 13.44 1.77
C ALA A 73 9.59 13.61 0.27
N ARG A 74 9.39 12.49 -0.42
CA ARG A 74 9.17 12.50 -1.87
C ARG A 74 7.74 12.07 -2.21
N TRP A 75 7.25 12.58 -3.34
CA TRP A 75 6.02 12.16 -3.98
C TRP A 75 6.24 12.02 -5.49
N LEU A 76 5.37 11.31 -6.19
CA LEU A 76 5.53 11.02 -7.62
C LEU A 76 4.51 11.79 -8.44
N LEU A 77 4.96 12.50 -9.48
CA LEU A 77 4.08 13.07 -10.50
C LEU A 77 4.06 12.12 -11.71
N LEU A 78 2.91 11.51 -11.98
CA LEU A 78 2.69 10.65 -13.14
C LEU A 78 2.55 11.46 -14.43
N PRO A 79 2.78 10.84 -15.62
CA PRO A 79 2.66 11.53 -16.91
C PRO A 79 1.27 12.07 -17.24
N ASP A 80 0.22 11.53 -16.61
CA ASP A 80 -1.16 12.01 -16.75
C ASP A 80 -1.53 13.15 -15.80
N GLY A 81 -0.55 13.69 -15.07
CA GLY A 81 -0.75 14.76 -14.09
C GLY A 81 -1.22 14.30 -12.71
N THR A 82 -1.38 13.00 -12.48
CA THR A 82 -1.74 12.49 -11.14
C THR A 82 -0.56 12.57 -10.19
N ALA A 83 -0.73 13.20 -9.03
CA ALA A 83 0.26 13.17 -7.95
C ALA A 83 -0.01 11.99 -7.01
N VAL A 84 0.96 11.10 -6.87
CA VAL A 84 0.91 9.96 -5.94
C VAL A 84 1.67 10.32 -4.67
N VAL A 85 0.98 10.35 -3.54
CA VAL A 85 1.53 10.78 -2.25
C VAL A 85 1.34 9.69 -1.21
N GLU A 86 2.44 9.14 -0.70
CA GLU A 86 2.42 8.11 0.34
C GLU A 86 2.54 8.73 1.73
N SER A 87 1.64 8.38 2.62
CA SER A 87 1.69 8.87 4.01
C SER A 87 2.95 8.42 4.75
N ALA A 88 3.44 7.21 4.47
CA ALA A 88 4.69 6.70 5.04
C ALA A 88 5.94 7.48 4.59
N ALA A 89 5.89 8.22 3.48
CA ALA A 89 7.02 9.06 3.07
C ALA A 89 7.28 10.21 4.06
N ALA A 90 6.23 10.76 4.66
CA ALA A 90 6.34 11.84 5.63
C ALA A 90 6.32 11.34 7.08
N VAL A 91 5.38 10.45 7.44
CA VAL A 91 5.10 10.03 8.82
C VAL A 91 5.17 8.50 8.99
N PRO A 92 6.33 7.86 8.66
CA PRO A 92 6.47 6.41 8.70
C PRO A 92 6.28 5.85 10.10
N LEU A 93 5.80 4.60 10.17
CA LEU A 93 5.81 3.82 11.39
C LEU A 93 7.26 3.34 11.65
N ASP A 94 7.86 3.85 12.70
CA ASP A 94 9.17 3.44 13.20
C ASP A 94 8.97 2.54 14.44
N PRO A 95 9.31 1.24 14.36
CA PRO A 95 9.17 0.33 15.50
C PRO A 95 10.02 0.71 16.71
N GLU A 96 11.09 1.51 16.52
CA GLU A 96 11.95 1.97 17.60
C GLU A 96 11.41 3.24 18.28
N ARG A 97 10.39 3.89 17.68
CA ARG A 97 9.80 5.13 18.18
C ARG A 97 8.29 5.12 18.08
N LEU A 98 7.64 4.40 18.98
CA LEU A 98 6.18 4.25 19.03
C LEU A 98 5.60 5.16 20.12
N ASP A 99 4.82 6.15 19.74
CA ASP A 99 4.01 6.99 20.63
C ASP A 99 2.75 7.46 19.91
N PRO A 100 1.67 6.66 19.94
CA PRO A 100 0.45 6.96 19.20
C PRO A 100 -0.32 8.18 19.73
N LEU A 101 -0.05 8.60 20.99
CA LEU A 101 -0.69 9.79 21.57
C LEU A 101 -0.02 11.10 21.14
N ALA A 102 1.26 11.06 20.77
CA ALA A 102 2.05 12.21 20.36
C ALA A 102 2.26 12.31 18.83
N ALA A 103 2.11 11.19 18.10
CA ALA A 103 2.35 11.17 16.65
C ALA A 103 1.29 11.97 15.89
N SER A 104 1.74 12.93 15.07
CA SER A 104 0.90 13.82 14.27
C SER A 104 0.99 13.54 12.78
N SER A 105 -0.14 13.69 12.09
CA SER A 105 -0.26 13.60 10.63
C SER A 105 0.12 14.90 9.90
N ARG A 106 0.59 15.93 10.61
CA ARG A 106 0.92 17.24 10.05
C ARG A 106 1.90 17.15 8.87
N GLY A 107 2.97 16.37 9.01
CA GLY A 107 3.96 16.21 7.93
C GLY A 107 3.38 15.59 6.66
N PHE A 108 2.41 14.69 6.78
CA PHE A 108 1.67 14.21 5.61
C PHE A 108 0.80 15.31 4.99
N GLY A 109 0.16 16.15 5.81
CA GLY A 109 -0.55 17.35 5.33
C GLY A 109 0.38 18.30 4.56
N GLU A 110 1.59 18.52 5.06
CA GLU A 110 2.61 19.34 4.39
C GLU A 110 3.04 18.73 3.04
N LEU A 111 3.20 17.41 2.96
CA LEU A 111 3.53 16.73 1.71
C LEU A 111 2.38 16.82 0.68
N VAL A 112 1.12 16.66 1.13
CA VAL A 112 -0.07 16.83 0.30
C VAL A 112 -0.18 18.29 -0.19
N ALA A 113 0.06 19.27 0.66
CA ALA A 113 0.06 20.68 0.29
C ALA A 113 1.13 21.00 -0.76
N ALA A 114 2.34 20.45 -0.60
CA ALA A 114 3.42 20.58 -1.58
C ALA A 114 3.04 19.95 -2.94
N ALA A 115 2.39 18.80 -2.92
CA ALA A 115 1.89 18.15 -4.14
C ALA A 115 0.80 19.01 -4.82
N LEU A 116 -0.17 19.55 -4.06
CA LEU A 116 -1.22 20.44 -4.57
C LEU A 116 -0.63 21.72 -5.17
N ALA A 117 0.39 22.30 -4.53
CA ALA A 117 1.06 23.51 -5.03
C ALA A 117 1.76 23.33 -6.39
N ALA A 118 2.06 22.09 -6.77
CA ALA A 118 2.61 21.76 -8.09
C ALA A 118 1.55 21.71 -9.20
N GLY A 119 0.26 21.90 -8.87
CA GLY A 119 -0.84 21.94 -9.83
C GLY A 119 -1.15 20.61 -10.51
N PRO A 120 -1.30 19.50 -9.78
CA PRO A 120 -1.64 18.21 -10.37
C PRO A 120 -3.08 18.20 -10.91
N GLU A 121 -3.38 17.29 -11.82
CA GLU A 121 -4.74 17.06 -12.32
C GLU A 121 -5.60 16.24 -11.33
N ALA A 122 -4.97 15.40 -10.52
CA ALA A 122 -5.61 14.57 -9.50
C ALA A 122 -4.62 14.13 -8.42
N LEU A 123 -5.14 13.70 -7.27
CA LEU A 123 -4.35 13.06 -6.21
C LEU A 123 -4.68 11.57 -6.12
N LEU A 124 -3.64 10.74 -5.94
CA LEU A 124 -3.71 9.39 -5.45
C LEU A 124 -2.96 9.34 -4.10
N LEU A 125 -3.72 9.30 -3.01
CA LEU A 125 -3.19 9.30 -1.66
C LEU A 125 -3.11 7.86 -1.15
N CYS A 126 -1.93 7.44 -0.67
CA CYS A 126 -1.68 6.07 -0.25
C CYS A 126 -1.53 6.00 1.27
N LEU A 127 -2.47 5.30 1.92
CA LEU A 127 -2.54 5.21 3.38
C LEU A 127 -2.08 3.84 3.88
N GLY A 128 -0.87 3.79 4.43
CA GLY A 128 -0.31 2.60 5.06
C GLY A 128 1.05 2.88 5.66
N GLY A 129 1.48 2.07 6.64
CA GLY A 129 2.81 2.20 7.25
C GLY A 129 3.05 3.48 8.06
N THR A 130 2.01 4.09 8.67
CA THR A 130 2.10 5.36 9.41
C THR A 130 2.16 5.19 10.92
N ALA A 131 2.86 6.12 11.59
CA ALA A 131 2.92 6.20 13.05
C ALA A 131 1.65 6.81 13.69
N THR A 132 0.86 7.57 12.93
CA THR A 132 -0.16 8.50 13.43
C THR A 132 -1.44 7.83 13.93
N MET A 133 -1.99 8.38 15.03
CA MET A 133 -3.30 8.06 15.61
C MET A 133 -3.99 9.35 16.07
N ASP A 134 -3.95 10.41 15.23
CA ASP A 134 -4.50 11.73 15.53
C ASP A 134 -5.80 12.05 14.76
N ALA A 135 -6.45 11.01 14.17
CA ALA A 135 -7.65 11.15 13.35
C ALA A 135 -7.46 12.10 12.15
N GLY A 136 -6.21 12.37 11.76
CA GLY A 136 -5.88 13.30 10.70
C GLY A 136 -5.92 14.78 11.11
N ALA A 137 -5.99 15.09 12.41
CA ALA A 137 -6.03 16.48 12.89
C ALA A 137 -4.85 17.31 12.38
N GLY A 138 -3.63 16.75 12.44
CA GLY A 138 -2.44 17.44 11.91
C GLY A 138 -2.50 17.70 10.41
N LEU A 139 -3.11 16.82 9.62
CA LEU A 139 -3.35 17.04 8.19
C LEU A 139 -4.34 18.18 7.98
N LEU A 140 -5.47 18.19 8.72
CA LEU A 140 -6.51 19.24 8.61
C LEU A 140 -6.00 20.63 9.02
N ASP A 141 -5.02 20.72 9.93
CA ASP A 141 -4.35 21.97 10.27
C ASP A 141 -3.59 22.60 9.08
N VAL A 142 -3.21 21.82 8.09
CA VAL A 142 -2.42 22.27 6.93
C VAL A 142 -3.25 22.34 5.65
N VAL A 143 -4.12 21.34 5.44
CA VAL A 143 -4.93 21.21 4.22
C VAL A 143 -6.37 21.48 4.55
N GLY A 144 -6.86 22.67 4.15
CA GLY A 144 -8.25 23.05 4.35
C GLY A 144 -9.20 22.55 3.26
N GLU A 145 -8.69 22.29 2.06
CA GLU A 145 -9.45 21.77 0.92
C GLU A 145 -8.56 20.99 -0.05
N LEU A 146 -9.16 20.09 -0.81
CA LEU A 146 -8.51 19.40 -1.94
C LEU A 146 -9.01 20.06 -3.23
N SER A 147 -8.16 20.88 -3.86
CA SER A 147 -8.51 21.67 -5.06
C SER A 147 -8.66 20.83 -6.33
N VAL A 148 -8.34 19.52 -6.28
CA VAL A 148 -8.44 18.57 -7.39
C VAL A 148 -9.09 17.27 -6.91
N PRO A 149 -9.64 16.44 -7.81
CA PRO A 149 -10.15 15.12 -7.43
C PRO A 149 -9.10 14.29 -6.70
N ALA A 150 -9.47 13.68 -5.59
CA ALA A 150 -8.58 12.86 -4.77
C ALA A 150 -9.17 11.47 -4.52
N ARG A 151 -8.37 10.45 -4.80
CA ARG A 151 -8.66 9.04 -4.47
C ARG A 151 -7.67 8.56 -3.44
N VAL A 152 -8.17 7.81 -2.47
CA VAL A 152 -7.38 7.32 -1.35
C VAL A 152 -7.33 5.80 -1.40
N ALA A 153 -6.14 5.24 -1.52
CA ALA A 153 -5.90 3.81 -1.50
C ALA A 153 -5.80 3.32 -0.05
N CYS A 154 -6.75 2.47 0.36
CA CYS A 154 -6.84 1.89 1.69
C CYS A 154 -7.03 0.38 1.60
N ASP A 155 -6.22 -0.40 2.29
CA ASP A 155 -6.31 -1.87 2.36
C ASP A 155 -7.14 -2.38 3.54
N VAL A 156 -7.67 -1.47 4.36
CA VAL A 156 -8.49 -1.75 5.54
C VAL A 156 -9.92 -1.26 5.35
N THR A 157 -10.87 -1.86 6.08
CA THR A 157 -12.28 -1.49 6.05
C THR A 157 -12.76 -0.76 7.31
N ALA A 158 -11.93 -0.73 8.36
CA ALA A 158 -12.26 -0.12 9.65
C ALA A 158 -12.70 1.33 9.51
N THR A 159 -13.69 1.70 10.30
CA THR A 159 -14.19 3.07 10.45
C THR A 159 -13.31 3.88 11.38
N LEU A 160 -13.50 5.21 11.43
CA LEU A 160 -12.81 6.07 12.40
C LEU A 160 -13.04 5.61 13.84
N ALA A 161 -14.26 5.24 14.17
CA ALA A 161 -14.63 4.80 15.54
C ALA A 161 -13.89 3.53 15.97
N GLU A 162 -13.55 2.64 15.03
CA GLU A 162 -12.86 1.37 15.28
C GLU A 162 -11.33 1.51 15.29
N ALA A 163 -10.80 2.60 14.73
CA ALA A 163 -9.36 2.78 14.51
C ALA A 163 -8.50 2.66 15.78
N PRO A 164 -8.89 3.24 16.95
CA PRO A 164 -8.08 3.15 18.16
C PRO A 164 -7.85 1.71 18.62
N SER A 165 -8.90 0.92 18.72
CA SER A 165 -8.84 -0.46 19.19
C SER A 165 -8.14 -1.40 18.20
N ILE A 166 -8.30 -1.17 16.88
CA ILE A 166 -7.72 -2.04 15.84
C ILE A 166 -6.24 -1.68 15.58
N PHE A 167 -5.91 -0.39 15.47
CA PHE A 167 -4.58 0.04 15.00
C PHE A 167 -3.70 0.63 16.11
N GLY A 168 -4.26 1.05 17.23
CA GLY A 168 -3.50 1.58 18.37
C GLY A 168 -2.41 0.62 18.87
N PRO A 169 -2.74 -0.66 19.14
CA PRO A 169 -1.77 -1.61 19.68
C PRO A 169 -0.51 -1.79 18.81
N GLN A 170 -0.65 -1.89 17.52
CA GLN A 170 0.52 -2.04 16.61
C GLN A 170 1.39 -0.77 16.51
N LYS A 171 0.87 0.36 17.00
CA LYS A 171 1.58 1.65 17.09
C LYS A 171 2.07 1.97 18.51
N GLY A 172 2.00 0.98 19.41
CA GLY A 172 2.53 1.05 20.75
C GLY A 172 1.51 1.42 21.84
N ALA A 173 0.21 1.55 21.51
CA ALA A 173 -0.80 1.84 22.52
C ALA A 173 -1.06 0.63 23.42
N GLY A 174 -0.88 0.79 24.73
CA GLY A 174 -1.44 -0.11 25.73
C GLY A 174 -2.93 0.15 25.95
N PRO A 175 -3.59 -0.65 26.82
CA PRO A 175 -5.04 -0.51 27.06
C PRO A 175 -5.47 0.89 27.51
N ALA A 176 -4.66 1.60 28.30
CA ALA A 176 -4.96 2.95 28.76
C ALA A 176 -4.86 3.98 27.63
N GLU A 177 -3.84 3.86 26.76
CA GLU A 177 -3.67 4.71 25.58
C GLU A 177 -4.76 4.45 24.54
N VAL A 178 -5.22 3.20 24.36
CA VAL A 178 -6.36 2.89 23.49
C VAL A 178 -7.62 3.59 23.99
N ALA A 179 -7.93 3.49 25.30
CA ALA A 179 -9.10 4.17 25.88
C ALA A 179 -9.01 5.69 25.75
N GLU A 180 -7.81 6.26 25.87
CA GLU A 180 -7.59 7.71 25.68
C GLU A 180 -7.77 8.10 24.20
N LEU A 181 -7.28 7.29 23.24
CA LEU A 181 -7.52 7.52 21.81
C LEU A 181 -9.01 7.43 21.46
N GLU A 182 -9.73 6.44 21.99
CA GLU A 182 -11.19 6.32 21.81
C GLU A 182 -11.93 7.56 22.30
N ARG A 183 -11.56 8.06 23.50
CA ARG A 183 -12.12 9.29 24.05
C ARG A 183 -11.83 10.50 23.15
N ARG A 184 -10.55 10.69 22.74
CA ARG A 184 -10.16 11.79 21.84
C ARG A 184 -10.91 11.75 20.52
N PHE A 185 -11.02 10.57 19.91
CA PHE A 185 -11.73 10.40 18.63
C PHE A 185 -13.23 10.67 18.77
N ALA A 186 -13.84 10.30 19.91
CA ALA A 186 -15.24 10.57 20.15
C ALA A 186 -15.56 12.08 20.31
N GLU A 187 -14.58 12.89 20.74
CA GLU A 187 -14.72 14.33 20.93
C GLU A 187 -14.52 15.16 19.66
N LEU A 188 -14.11 14.55 18.52
CA LEU A 188 -13.92 15.23 17.24
C LEU A 188 -15.26 15.39 16.51
N GLU A 189 -16.06 16.38 16.90
CA GLU A 189 -17.40 16.65 16.32
C GLU A 189 -17.33 16.96 14.83
N GLU A 190 -16.25 17.57 14.36
CA GLU A 190 -16.03 17.89 12.93
C GLU A 190 -15.97 16.66 12.04
N LEU A 191 -15.63 15.49 12.60
CA LEU A 191 -15.56 14.22 11.88
C LEU A 191 -16.86 13.38 12.01
N ASP A 192 -17.91 13.86 12.67
CA ASP A 192 -19.13 13.09 12.91
C ASP A 192 -19.80 12.62 11.60
N SER A 193 -19.80 13.45 10.56
CA SER A 193 -20.39 13.11 9.26
C SER A 193 -19.68 11.94 8.55
N VAL A 194 -18.41 11.69 8.87
CA VAL A 194 -17.55 10.66 8.26
C VAL A 194 -17.11 9.58 9.24
N ARG A 195 -17.55 9.64 10.50
CA ARG A 195 -17.15 8.74 11.59
C ARG A 195 -17.33 7.26 11.28
N HIS A 196 -18.40 6.93 10.58
CA HIS A 196 -18.77 5.56 10.21
C HIS A 196 -18.50 5.24 8.72
N THR A 197 -17.78 6.11 8.03
CA THR A 197 -17.38 5.83 6.65
C THR A 197 -16.43 4.63 6.61
N PRO A 198 -16.72 3.58 5.83
CA PRO A 198 -15.79 2.47 5.65
C PRO A 198 -14.43 2.99 5.18
N ARG A 199 -13.34 2.42 5.70
CA ARG A 199 -11.95 2.83 5.49
C ARG A 199 -11.55 4.15 6.18
N GLY A 200 -12.49 4.84 6.83
CA GLY A 200 -12.17 6.09 7.55
C GLY A 200 -11.11 5.93 8.64
N GLY A 201 -10.98 4.73 9.22
CA GLY A 201 -9.96 4.41 10.22
C GLY A 201 -8.55 4.21 9.67
N ALA A 202 -8.38 4.13 8.33
CA ALA A 202 -7.07 3.92 7.71
C ALA A 202 -6.05 4.96 8.19
N ALA A 203 -4.81 4.49 8.42
CA ALA A 203 -3.69 5.31 8.89
C ALA A 203 -4.01 6.14 10.17
N GLY A 204 -4.78 5.52 11.11
CA GLY A 204 -5.12 6.17 12.38
C GLY A 204 -6.11 7.31 12.27
N GLY A 205 -7.04 7.20 11.32
CA GLY A 205 -8.11 8.15 11.08
C GLY A 205 -7.85 9.17 9.96
N LEU A 206 -6.68 9.12 9.31
CA LEU A 206 -6.39 9.93 8.10
C LEU A 206 -7.44 9.73 7.01
N GLY A 207 -7.96 8.49 6.86
CA GLY A 207 -9.04 8.20 5.92
C GLY A 207 -10.27 9.07 6.16
N ALA A 208 -10.71 9.23 7.42
CA ALA A 208 -11.87 10.06 7.75
C ALA A 208 -11.59 11.55 7.47
N ALA A 209 -10.42 12.07 7.83
CA ALA A 209 -10.05 13.44 7.54
C ALA A 209 -10.06 13.73 6.02
N LEU A 210 -9.52 12.82 5.22
CA LEU A 210 -9.53 12.95 3.76
C LEU A 210 -10.94 12.83 3.17
N ALA A 211 -11.79 11.95 3.73
CA ALA A 211 -13.19 11.85 3.33
C ALA A 211 -13.97 13.14 3.66
N LEU A 212 -13.69 13.79 4.81
CA LEU A 212 -14.25 15.10 5.16
C LEU A 212 -13.87 16.16 4.11
N LEU A 213 -12.63 16.10 3.59
CA LEU A 213 -12.17 17.00 2.50
C LEU A 213 -12.69 16.59 1.11
N GLY A 214 -13.56 15.56 1.02
CA GLY A 214 -14.20 15.13 -0.22
C GLY A 214 -13.41 14.09 -1.03
N ALA A 215 -12.36 13.49 -0.47
CA ALA A 215 -11.64 12.41 -1.15
C ALA A 215 -12.45 11.09 -1.15
N GLU A 216 -12.33 10.30 -2.20
CA GLU A 216 -12.95 9.00 -2.34
C GLU A 216 -12.06 7.88 -1.75
N LEU A 217 -12.55 7.15 -0.74
CA LEU A 217 -11.84 6.05 -0.11
C LEU A 217 -12.10 4.73 -0.85
N LEU A 218 -11.06 4.13 -1.42
CA LEU A 218 -11.17 2.96 -2.30
C LEU A 218 -10.31 1.79 -1.81
N PRO A 219 -10.65 0.54 -2.19
CA PRO A 219 -9.78 -0.61 -1.97
C PRO A 219 -8.43 -0.40 -2.65
N GLY A 220 -7.36 -0.38 -1.86
CA GLY A 220 -6.04 0.05 -2.33
C GLY A 220 -5.50 -0.82 -3.46
N ALA A 221 -5.52 -2.15 -3.31
CA ALA A 221 -5.03 -3.05 -4.36
C ALA A 221 -5.77 -2.87 -5.69
N ALA A 222 -7.10 -2.76 -5.66
CA ALA A 222 -7.90 -2.54 -6.87
C ALA A 222 -7.54 -1.23 -7.54
N LEU A 223 -7.47 -0.14 -6.75
CA LEU A 223 -7.13 1.19 -7.25
C LEU A 223 -5.71 1.24 -7.85
N VAL A 224 -4.73 0.61 -7.21
CA VAL A 224 -3.34 0.56 -7.72
C VAL A 224 -3.25 -0.25 -9.00
N LEU A 225 -3.93 -1.41 -9.09
CA LEU A 225 -3.95 -2.22 -10.31
C LEU A 225 -4.65 -1.50 -11.47
N ASP A 226 -5.73 -0.74 -11.20
CA ASP A 226 -6.38 0.11 -12.20
C ASP A 226 -5.42 1.21 -12.70
N ALA A 227 -4.77 1.91 -11.78
CA ALA A 227 -3.78 2.93 -12.10
C ALA A 227 -2.61 2.35 -12.92
N ALA A 228 -2.07 1.19 -12.52
CA ALA A 228 -1.00 0.49 -13.23
C ALA A 228 -1.46 -0.14 -14.56
N ARG A 229 -2.75 -0.05 -14.91
CA ARG A 229 -3.33 -0.66 -16.12
C ARG A 229 -3.06 -2.16 -16.20
N PHE A 230 -3.27 -2.84 -15.06
CA PHE A 230 -3.11 -4.29 -15.01
C PHE A 230 -4.05 -5.00 -15.96
N ASP A 231 -3.47 -5.72 -16.92
CA ASP A 231 -4.21 -6.55 -17.88
C ASP A 231 -3.49 -7.90 -18.05
N PRO A 232 -4.07 -9.01 -17.57
CA PRO A 232 -3.51 -10.33 -17.72
C PRO A 232 -3.79 -10.94 -19.10
N SER A 233 -4.60 -10.29 -19.96
CA SER A 233 -4.95 -10.81 -21.28
C SER A 233 -3.70 -10.92 -22.14
N GLY A 234 -3.57 -12.02 -22.88
CA GLY A 234 -2.41 -12.28 -23.71
C GLY A 234 -1.16 -12.79 -22.96
N TYR A 235 -1.29 -13.15 -21.68
CA TYR A 235 -0.30 -13.93 -20.94
C TYR A 235 -0.80 -15.36 -20.72
N ASP A 236 0.13 -16.32 -20.81
CA ASP A 236 -0.14 -17.73 -20.55
C ASP A 236 -0.08 -18.02 -19.05
N LEU A 237 0.73 -17.23 -18.31
CA LEU A 237 0.99 -17.39 -16.89
C LEU A 237 1.09 -16.03 -16.19
N VAL A 238 0.37 -15.89 -15.07
CA VAL A 238 0.51 -14.79 -14.09
C VAL A 238 1.06 -15.37 -12.79
N VAL A 239 2.13 -14.79 -12.27
CA VAL A 239 2.71 -15.19 -10.98
C VAL A 239 2.69 -14.00 -10.04
N THR A 240 2.00 -14.16 -8.92
CA THR A 240 1.88 -13.15 -7.86
C THR A 240 2.18 -13.77 -6.51
N GLY A 241 2.35 -12.95 -5.49
CA GLY A 241 2.59 -13.43 -4.14
C GLY A 241 3.13 -12.34 -3.22
N GLU A 242 3.34 -12.71 -1.98
CA GLU A 242 3.80 -11.82 -0.90
C GLU A 242 4.62 -12.58 0.16
N GLY A 243 5.10 -11.87 1.20
CA GLY A 243 5.88 -12.49 2.26
C GLY A 243 5.11 -13.56 3.07
N ARG A 244 3.81 -13.38 3.31
CA ARG A 244 2.96 -14.34 4.02
C ARG A 244 1.58 -14.42 3.38
N VAL A 245 1.24 -15.57 2.85
CA VAL A 245 -0.11 -15.87 2.34
C VAL A 245 -0.95 -16.46 3.47
N ASP A 246 -1.95 -15.70 3.89
CA ASP A 246 -2.90 -16.03 4.95
C ASP A 246 -4.36 -15.83 4.50
N ALA A 247 -5.31 -16.01 5.40
CA ALA A 247 -6.73 -15.84 5.09
C ALA A 247 -7.07 -14.41 4.61
N THR A 248 -6.28 -13.39 4.98
CA THR A 248 -6.51 -12.01 4.59
C THR A 248 -6.00 -11.70 3.17
N THR A 249 -5.09 -12.52 2.63
CA THR A 249 -4.55 -12.35 1.26
C THR A 249 -5.68 -12.36 0.22
N ALA A 250 -6.68 -13.24 0.37
CA ALA A 250 -7.84 -13.32 -0.51
C ALA A 250 -8.86 -12.18 -0.30
N LEU A 251 -8.76 -11.42 0.80
CA LEU A 251 -9.73 -10.41 1.20
C LEU A 251 -9.40 -8.99 0.72
N GLY A 252 -8.67 -8.85 -0.40
CA GLY A 252 -8.43 -7.57 -1.04
C GLY A 252 -6.99 -7.07 -1.00
N LYS A 253 -6.01 -7.86 -0.50
CA LYS A 253 -4.60 -7.55 -0.69
C LYS A 253 -4.18 -7.70 -2.16
N ALA A 254 -3.03 -7.11 -2.53
CA ALA A 254 -2.60 -7.07 -3.92
C ALA A 254 -2.50 -8.45 -4.60
N PRO A 255 -1.92 -9.53 -4.02
CA PRO A 255 -1.92 -10.84 -4.66
C PRO A 255 -3.31 -11.43 -4.87
N GLY A 256 -4.23 -11.20 -3.92
CA GLY A 256 -5.62 -11.65 -4.04
C GLY A 256 -6.35 -10.96 -5.18
N GLU A 257 -6.17 -9.67 -5.34
CA GLU A 257 -6.79 -8.89 -6.42
C GLU A 257 -6.18 -9.26 -7.80
N VAL A 258 -4.85 -9.51 -7.88
CA VAL A 258 -4.21 -10.04 -9.08
C VAL A 258 -4.81 -11.39 -9.47
N ALA A 259 -4.91 -12.33 -8.53
CA ALA A 259 -5.48 -13.66 -8.78
C ALA A 259 -6.94 -13.57 -9.26
N ARG A 260 -7.75 -12.72 -8.62
CA ARG A 260 -9.15 -12.49 -9.01
C ARG A 260 -9.27 -11.94 -10.44
N ARG A 261 -8.43 -10.96 -10.81
CA ARG A 261 -8.43 -10.35 -12.16
C ARG A 261 -7.82 -11.26 -13.22
N SER A 262 -7.03 -12.26 -12.81
CA SER A 262 -6.44 -13.25 -13.70
C SER A 262 -7.36 -14.46 -13.94
N ALA A 263 -8.65 -14.39 -13.58
CA ALA A 263 -9.61 -15.44 -13.85
C ALA A 263 -9.66 -15.74 -15.36
N GLY A 264 -9.40 -17.01 -15.74
CA GLY A 264 -9.27 -17.43 -17.14
C GLY A 264 -7.84 -17.50 -17.68
N THR A 265 -6.86 -16.98 -16.94
CA THR A 265 -5.42 -17.14 -17.19
C THR A 265 -4.82 -18.05 -16.12
N CYS A 266 -3.83 -18.87 -16.44
CA CYS A 266 -3.14 -19.64 -15.43
C CYS A 266 -2.48 -18.68 -14.43
N CYS A 267 -2.86 -18.79 -13.15
CA CYS A 267 -2.34 -17.95 -12.09
C CYS A 267 -1.69 -18.81 -11.00
N VAL A 268 -0.55 -18.36 -10.48
CA VAL A 268 0.15 -18.97 -9.35
C VAL A 268 0.35 -17.93 -8.28
N VAL A 269 -0.03 -18.24 -7.04
CA VAL A 269 0.22 -17.41 -5.87
C VAL A 269 1.34 -18.06 -5.04
N PHE A 270 2.42 -17.32 -4.79
CA PHE A 270 3.47 -17.77 -3.89
C PHE A 270 3.43 -17.02 -2.56
N GLY A 271 3.97 -17.66 -1.50
CA GLY A 271 4.22 -17.04 -0.22
C GLY A 271 5.62 -17.35 0.28
N GLY A 272 6.31 -16.39 0.90
CA GLY A 272 7.49 -16.70 1.71
C GLY A 272 7.10 -17.72 2.78
N VAL A 273 5.95 -17.50 3.43
CA VAL A 273 5.25 -18.45 4.30
C VAL A 273 3.81 -18.58 3.78
N VAL A 274 3.28 -19.79 3.77
CA VAL A 274 1.89 -20.09 3.38
C VAL A 274 1.18 -20.72 4.56
N ASP A 275 0.31 -19.95 5.21
CA ASP A 275 -0.52 -20.46 6.32
C ASP A 275 -1.79 -21.14 5.79
N VAL A 276 -2.34 -20.61 4.68
CA VAL A 276 -3.56 -21.13 4.04
C VAL A 276 -3.36 -21.11 2.53
N ALA A 277 -3.68 -22.20 1.84
CA ALA A 277 -3.65 -22.23 0.38
C ALA A 277 -4.68 -21.22 -0.20
N PHE A 278 -4.30 -20.55 -1.27
CA PHE A 278 -5.17 -19.59 -1.91
C PHE A 278 -6.32 -20.32 -2.64
N PRO A 279 -7.59 -19.96 -2.42
CA PRO A 279 -8.71 -20.70 -2.99
C PRO A 279 -8.72 -20.71 -4.53
N GLY A 280 -8.81 -21.89 -5.13
CA GLY A 280 -8.95 -22.08 -6.57
C GLY A 280 -7.74 -21.71 -7.43
N VAL A 281 -6.59 -21.42 -6.82
CA VAL A 281 -5.35 -21.05 -7.49
C VAL A 281 -4.20 -21.88 -6.94
N GLU A 282 -3.26 -22.29 -7.79
CA GLU A 282 -2.06 -22.98 -7.35
C GLU A 282 -1.27 -22.10 -6.38
N THR A 283 -0.97 -22.64 -5.20
CA THR A 283 -0.24 -21.92 -4.16
C THR A 283 1.09 -22.61 -3.88
N VAL A 284 2.18 -21.84 -3.89
CA VAL A 284 3.54 -22.34 -3.70
C VAL A 284 4.20 -21.65 -2.51
N ALA A 285 4.73 -22.43 -1.57
CA ALA A 285 5.57 -21.91 -0.49
C ALA A 285 7.02 -21.81 -0.97
N LEU A 286 7.70 -20.71 -0.66
CA LEU A 286 9.14 -20.56 -0.77
C LEU A 286 9.82 -21.27 0.43
N SER A 287 11.15 -21.16 0.56
CA SER A 287 11.89 -21.77 1.68
C SER A 287 11.47 -21.23 3.05
N GLY A 288 10.93 -20.03 3.10
CA GLY A 288 10.61 -19.29 4.33
C GLY A 288 11.84 -18.61 4.97
N ASP A 289 13.02 -18.76 4.38
CA ASP A 289 14.24 -18.09 4.85
C ASP A 289 14.38 -16.72 4.14
N PRO A 290 14.31 -15.61 4.89
CA PRO A 290 14.48 -14.29 4.32
C PRO A 290 15.80 -14.08 3.57
N ALA A 291 16.87 -14.76 3.99
CA ALA A 291 18.18 -14.65 3.36
C ALA A 291 18.21 -15.24 1.94
N HIS A 292 17.33 -16.16 1.63
CA HIS A 292 17.24 -16.84 0.34
C HIS A 292 16.05 -16.37 -0.53
N ALA A 293 15.30 -15.34 -0.09
CA ALA A 293 14.07 -14.93 -0.76
C ALA A 293 14.25 -14.60 -2.25
N ARG A 294 15.38 -14.01 -2.64
CA ARG A 294 15.68 -13.69 -4.04
C ARG A 294 15.94 -14.97 -4.84
N GLU A 295 16.78 -15.84 -4.32
CA GLU A 295 17.15 -17.14 -4.94
C GLU A 295 15.92 -18.02 -5.11
N ASP A 296 15.05 -18.08 -4.11
CA ASP A 296 13.79 -18.81 -4.15
C ASP A 296 12.88 -18.33 -5.27
N LEU A 297 12.75 -16.99 -5.45
CA LEU A 297 11.96 -16.42 -6.53
C LEU A 297 12.52 -16.73 -7.91
N VAL A 298 13.84 -16.73 -8.08
CA VAL A 298 14.50 -17.14 -9.32
C VAL A 298 14.24 -18.63 -9.58
N ALA A 299 14.40 -19.49 -8.56
CA ALA A 299 14.15 -20.93 -8.68
C ALA A 299 12.68 -21.23 -9.03
N LEU A 300 11.73 -20.56 -8.35
CA LEU A 300 10.31 -20.67 -8.63
C LEU A 300 9.99 -20.29 -10.08
N GLY A 301 10.46 -19.12 -10.53
CA GLY A 301 10.22 -18.63 -11.90
C GLY A 301 10.73 -19.63 -12.94
N ARG A 302 11.95 -20.16 -12.74
CA ARG A 302 12.54 -21.16 -13.64
C ARG A 302 11.73 -22.45 -13.68
N ALA A 303 11.32 -22.95 -12.51
CA ALA A 303 10.54 -24.19 -12.42
C ALA A 303 9.18 -24.06 -13.11
N LEU A 304 8.49 -22.91 -12.91
CA LEU A 304 7.19 -22.64 -13.53
C LEU A 304 7.29 -22.53 -15.07
N ALA A 305 8.39 -22.00 -15.60
CA ALA A 305 8.57 -21.87 -17.04
C ALA A 305 8.95 -23.19 -17.72
N VAL A 306 9.69 -24.07 -17.04
CA VAL A 306 10.10 -25.37 -17.61
C VAL A 306 8.95 -26.39 -17.60
N ASN A 307 8.07 -26.33 -16.59
CA ASN A 307 7.03 -27.33 -16.38
C ASN A 307 5.69 -26.99 -17.07
N ARG A 308 5.62 -25.91 -17.82
CA ARG A 308 4.43 -25.42 -18.54
C ARG A 308 4.74 -25.08 -20.00
#